data_33cd01ba90ad0294c9fe5c67c293b986
#
_entry.id   33cd01ba90ad0294c9fe5c67c293b986
#
_cell.length_a   1.000
_cell.length_b   1.000
_cell.length_c   1.000
_cell.angle_alpha   90.00
_cell.angle_beta   90.00
_cell.angle_gamma   90.00
#
_symmetry.space_group_name_H-M   'P 1'
#
loop_
_entity.id
_entity.type
_entity.pdbx_description
1 polymer ?
#
loop_
_entity_poly.entity_id
_entity_poly.type
_entity_poly.pdbx_seq_one_letter_code
_entity_poly.pdbx_strand_id
1 'polypeptide(L)'
;MVSVSTENVELVKRIYDAWGREASARDYLADDIEYVNPSYAVEPGVRYGRDSFRVVRDTYGDFKVRPVEFLDAGPEDVVVLAHYTASGSGSGVPVTGEHGYIWSVRGGKAVRFRWFQSHRETLEAAGLDRDDSA
;
A
#
# COMPACT_ATOMS: atom_id res chain seq x y z
N MET A 1 23.12 -14.02 -6.10
CA MET A 1 22.03 -13.64 -7.01
C MET A 1 20.80 -13.26 -6.18
N VAL A 2 20.25 -12.09 -6.43
CA VAL A 2 19.06 -11.62 -5.72
C VAL A 2 17.84 -12.20 -6.38
N SER A 3 16.90 -12.74 -5.59
CA SER A 3 15.66 -13.31 -6.12
C SER A 3 14.72 -12.21 -6.62
N VAL A 4 13.79 -12.56 -7.52
CA VAL A 4 12.76 -11.63 -7.99
C VAL A 4 11.93 -11.11 -6.83
N SER A 5 11.60 -11.97 -5.86
CA SER A 5 10.85 -11.57 -4.68
C SER A 5 11.57 -10.49 -3.89
N THR A 6 12.88 -10.63 -3.71
CA THR A 6 13.68 -9.63 -3.01
C THR A 6 13.70 -8.31 -3.78
N GLU A 7 13.84 -8.37 -5.10
CA GLU A 7 13.82 -7.18 -5.95
C GLU A 7 12.47 -6.47 -5.86
N ASN A 8 11.38 -7.22 -5.80
CA ASN A 8 10.04 -6.65 -5.67
C ASN A 8 9.86 -5.95 -4.34
N VAL A 9 10.34 -6.55 -3.24
CA VAL A 9 10.30 -5.92 -1.93
C VAL A 9 11.09 -4.62 -1.95
N GLU A 10 12.28 -4.63 -2.55
CA GLU A 10 13.10 -3.42 -2.64
C GLU A 10 12.42 -2.32 -3.47
N LEU A 11 11.73 -2.70 -4.55
CA LEU A 11 10.97 -1.74 -5.36
C LEU A 11 9.89 -1.07 -4.51
N VAL A 12 9.13 -1.85 -3.76
CA VAL A 12 8.06 -1.32 -2.91
C VAL A 12 8.64 -0.41 -1.83
N LYS A 13 9.76 -0.78 -1.23
CA LYS A 13 10.46 0.08 -0.25
C LYS A 13 10.81 1.43 -0.86
N ARG A 14 11.25 1.45 -2.11
CA ARG A 14 11.58 2.70 -2.81
C ARG A 14 10.36 3.59 -3.01
N ILE A 15 9.19 2.98 -3.24
CA ILE A 15 7.95 3.73 -3.36
C ILE A 15 7.67 4.50 -2.07
N TYR A 16 7.71 3.81 -0.93
CA TYR A 16 7.44 4.43 0.36
C TYR A 16 8.53 5.43 0.77
N ASP A 17 9.77 5.14 0.42
CA ASP A 17 10.87 6.06 0.66
C ASP A 17 10.66 7.37 -0.12
N ALA A 18 10.25 7.28 -1.38
CA ALA A 18 9.97 8.45 -2.19
C ALA A 18 8.83 9.26 -1.58
N TRP A 19 7.74 8.61 -1.19
CA TRP A 19 6.61 9.28 -0.57
C TRP A 19 6.98 9.92 0.77
N GLY A 20 7.84 9.25 1.55
CA GLY A 20 8.30 9.80 2.83
C GLY A 20 9.12 11.07 2.67
N ARG A 21 9.75 11.25 1.51
CA ARG A 21 10.50 12.45 1.16
C ARG A 21 9.66 13.42 0.34
N GLU A 22 8.37 13.17 0.23
CA GLU A 22 7.44 13.97 -0.59
C GLU A 22 7.86 14.02 -2.07
N ALA A 23 8.54 12.95 -2.51
CA ALA A 23 8.96 12.82 -3.91
C ALA A 23 7.98 11.93 -4.66
N SER A 24 8.06 11.96 -5.99
CA SER A 24 7.18 11.16 -6.84
C SER A 24 7.67 9.73 -6.91
N ALA A 25 6.74 8.77 -6.78
CA ALA A 25 7.01 7.35 -7.01
C ALA A 25 6.52 6.90 -8.38
N ARG A 26 6.15 7.85 -9.24
CA ARG A 26 5.51 7.57 -10.53
C ARG A 26 6.28 6.59 -11.40
N ASP A 27 7.61 6.66 -11.38
CA ASP A 27 8.44 5.80 -12.21
C ASP A 27 8.43 4.34 -11.79
N TYR A 28 7.97 4.06 -10.57
CA TYR A 28 7.86 2.68 -10.07
C TYR A 28 6.48 2.08 -10.35
N LEU A 29 5.55 2.87 -10.84
CA LEU A 29 4.16 2.45 -11.07
C LEU A 29 3.91 2.24 -12.56
N ALA A 30 3.21 1.14 -12.90
CA ALA A 30 2.78 0.92 -14.27
C ALA A 30 1.75 1.98 -14.67
N ASP A 31 1.70 2.33 -15.96
CA ASP A 31 0.76 3.34 -16.47
C ASP A 31 -0.69 3.00 -16.14
N ASP A 32 -1.02 1.72 -16.17
CA ASP A 32 -2.37 1.20 -15.99
C ASP A 32 -2.53 0.48 -14.65
N ILE A 33 -1.74 0.86 -13.65
CA ILE A 33 -1.80 0.23 -12.33
C ILE A 33 -3.23 0.18 -11.81
N GLU A 34 -3.61 -0.96 -11.25
CA GLU A 34 -4.93 -1.13 -10.63
C GLU A 34 -4.87 -0.70 -9.17
N TYR A 35 -5.75 0.21 -8.78
CA TYR A 35 -5.93 0.63 -7.40
C TYR A 35 -7.24 0.01 -6.91
N VAL A 36 -7.14 -1.00 -6.06
CA VAL A 36 -8.30 -1.77 -5.62
C VAL A 36 -8.74 -1.33 -4.24
N ASN A 37 -9.97 -0.85 -4.16
CA ASN A 37 -10.62 -0.51 -2.91
C ASN A 37 -11.39 -1.73 -2.40
N PRO A 38 -11.33 -2.05 -1.09
CA PRO A 38 -12.05 -3.19 -0.57
C PRO A 38 -13.56 -2.94 -0.58
N SER A 39 -14.33 -4.02 -0.38
CA SER A 39 -15.80 -3.95 -0.46
C SER A 39 -16.43 -3.02 0.58
N TYR A 40 -15.75 -2.80 1.70
CA TYR A 40 -16.25 -1.90 2.75
C TYR A 40 -15.84 -0.45 2.56
N ALA A 41 -15.10 -0.13 1.50
CA ALA A 41 -14.71 1.24 1.23
C ALA A 41 -15.92 2.08 0.81
N VAL A 42 -15.82 3.39 0.99
CA VAL A 42 -16.87 4.32 0.55
C VAL A 42 -17.13 4.17 -0.94
N GLU A 43 -16.07 4.00 -1.71
CA GLU A 43 -16.15 3.72 -3.14
C GLU A 43 -15.43 2.43 -3.45
N PRO A 44 -16.11 1.27 -3.27
CA PRO A 44 -15.44 -0.01 -3.57
C PRO A 44 -15.20 -0.18 -5.07
N GLY A 45 -14.28 -1.08 -5.41
CA GLY A 45 -13.99 -1.39 -6.79
C GLY A 45 -12.60 -0.96 -7.20
N VAL A 46 -12.36 -0.92 -8.49
CA VAL A 46 -11.02 -0.72 -9.05
C VAL A 46 -10.95 0.60 -9.80
N ARG A 47 -9.90 1.36 -9.51
CA ARG A 47 -9.51 2.52 -10.30
C ARG A 47 -8.25 2.15 -11.08
N TYR A 48 -8.07 2.73 -12.23
CA TYR A 48 -6.92 2.43 -13.09
C TYR A 48 -6.09 3.70 -13.28
N GLY A 49 -4.77 3.49 -13.32
CA GLY A 49 -3.85 4.57 -13.65
C GLY A 49 -3.14 5.15 -12.43
N ARG A 50 -1.98 5.73 -12.71
CA ARG A 50 -1.10 6.27 -11.66
C ARG A 50 -1.72 7.43 -10.88
N ASP A 51 -2.65 8.14 -11.49
CA ASP A 51 -3.30 9.29 -10.82
C ASP A 51 -4.26 8.86 -9.70
N SER A 52 -4.57 7.56 -9.60
CA SER A 52 -5.43 7.05 -8.53
C SER A 52 -4.88 7.38 -7.14
N PHE A 53 -3.56 7.37 -6.99
CA PHE A 53 -2.91 7.70 -5.72
C PHE A 53 -3.01 9.19 -5.38
N ARG A 54 -3.01 10.03 -6.40
CA ARG A 54 -3.17 11.48 -6.20
C ARG A 54 -4.56 11.80 -5.67
N VAL A 55 -5.58 11.14 -6.18
CA VAL A 55 -6.96 11.35 -5.74
C VAL A 55 -7.09 11.07 -4.24
N VAL A 56 -6.50 9.97 -3.79
CA VAL A 56 -6.53 9.60 -2.37
C VAL A 56 -5.86 10.67 -1.53
N ARG A 57 -4.67 11.11 -1.92
CA ARG A 57 -3.92 12.12 -1.19
C ARG A 57 -4.69 13.44 -1.12
N ASP A 58 -5.28 13.87 -2.23
CA ASP A 58 -6.03 15.12 -2.28
C ASP A 58 -7.30 15.07 -1.44
N THR A 59 -7.92 13.88 -1.34
CA THR A 59 -9.15 13.70 -0.57
C THR A 59 -8.89 13.74 0.93
N TYR A 60 -7.79 13.15 1.39
CA TYR A 60 -7.51 12.99 2.82
C TYR A 60 -6.54 14.01 3.39
N GLY A 61 -5.99 14.90 2.57
CA GLY A 61 -5.13 15.98 3.03
C GLY A 61 -3.87 15.50 3.73
N ASP A 62 -3.82 15.62 5.05
CA ASP A 62 -2.63 15.28 5.84
C ASP A 62 -2.46 13.77 6.10
N PHE A 63 -3.03 12.95 5.26
CA PHE A 63 -2.89 11.50 5.40
C PHE A 63 -1.44 11.08 5.20
N LYS A 64 -0.86 10.48 6.23
CA LYS A 64 0.53 10.00 6.20
C LYS A 64 0.58 8.52 6.55
N VAL A 65 1.40 7.79 5.82
CA VAL A 65 1.57 6.35 6.01
C VAL A 65 3.00 6.09 6.43
N ARG A 66 3.16 5.33 7.52
CA ARG A 66 4.45 4.89 8.00
C ARG A 66 4.53 3.37 7.90
N PRO A 67 5.26 2.83 6.95
CA PRO A 67 5.41 1.38 6.88
C PRO A 67 6.23 0.87 8.05
N VAL A 68 5.81 -0.26 8.61
CA VAL A 68 6.49 -0.89 9.74
C VAL A 68 7.07 -2.25 9.38
N GLU A 69 6.52 -2.91 8.36
CA GLU A 69 7.04 -4.22 7.95
C GLU A 69 6.76 -4.44 6.47
N PHE A 70 7.75 -4.99 5.76
CA PHE A 70 7.62 -5.41 4.36
C PHE A 70 7.81 -6.92 4.29
N LEU A 71 6.88 -7.62 3.66
CA LEU A 71 6.90 -9.07 3.59
C LEU A 71 6.80 -9.55 2.15
N ASP A 72 7.62 -10.52 1.81
CA ASP A 72 7.53 -11.23 0.55
C ASP A 72 6.29 -12.14 0.62
N ALA A 73 5.40 -12.01 -0.34
CA ALA A 73 4.14 -12.75 -0.37
C ALA A 73 4.00 -13.58 -1.65
N GLY A 74 5.11 -13.95 -2.27
CA GLY A 74 5.12 -14.77 -3.48
C GLY A 74 5.90 -14.11 -4.59
N PRO A 75 5.84 -14.66 -5.81
CA PRO A 75 6.69 -14.19 -6.90
C PRO A 75 6.36 -12.77 -7.37
N GLU A 76 5.15 -12.29 -7.13
CA GLU A 76 4.75 -10.95 -7.58
C GLU A 76 4.27 -10.05 -6.47
N ASP A 77 3.89 -10.60 -5.31
CA ASP A 77 3.21 -9.82 -4.28
C ASP A 77 4.13 -9.45 -3.12
N VAL A 78 3.96 -8.21 -2.64
CA VAL A 78 4.66 -7.68 -1.48
C VAL A 78 3.61 -7.12 -0.53
N VAL A 79 3.67 -7.56 0.72
CA VAL A 79 2.78 -7.04 1.77
C VAL A 79 3.50 -5.93 2.51
N VAL A 80 2.79 -4.83 2.76
CA VAL A 80 3.28 -3.74 3.60
C VAL A 80 2.31 -3.58 4.76
N LEU A 81 2.81 -3.79 5.97
CA LEU A 81 2.05 -3.49 7.18
C LEU A 81 2.45 -2.10 7.63
N ALA A 82 1.48 -1.24 7.90
CA ALA A 82 1.74 0.18 8.13
C ALA A 82 0.84 0.75 9.21
N HIS A 83 1.22 1.92 9.70
CA HIS A 83 0.36 2.77 10.53
C HIS A 83 0.12 4.06 9.76
N TYR A 84 -1.08 4.60 9.91
CA TYR A 84 -1.40 5.87 9.27
C TYR A 84 -1.79 6.91 10.31
N THR A 85 -1.60 8.16 9.94
CA THR A 85 -2.07 9.32 10.69
C THR A 85 -2.79 10.23 9.71
N ALA A 86 -3.96 10.69 10.10
CA ALA A 86 -4.73 11.63 9.29
C ALA A 86 -5.30 12.70 10.22
N SER A 87 -5.30 13.94 9.74
CA SER A 87 -5.97 15.03 10.44
C SER A 87 -7.36 15.19 9.84
N GLY A 88 -8.38 15.03 10.65
CA GLY A 88 -9.75 15.28 10.19
C GLY A 88 -9.92 16.75 9.85
N SER A 89 -10.55 17.04 8.71
CA SER A 89 -10.83 18.42 8.35
C SER A 89 -11.83 19.00 9.34
N GLY A 90 -11.43 20.05 10.05
CA GLY A 90 -12.30 20.80 10.94
C GLY A 90 -12.12 20.58 12.42
N SER A 91 -11.67 19.41 12.87
CA SER A 91 -11.51 19.16 14.31
C SER A 91 -10.08 19.35 14.81
N GLY A 92 -9.11 19.22 13.92
CA GLY A 92 -7.70 19.30 14.29
C GLY A 92 -7.20 18.13 15.14
N VAL A 93 -8.05 17.13 15.41
CA VAL A 93 -7.67 15.96 16.19
C VAL A 93 -7.10 14.90 15.24
N PRO A 94 -5.85 14.46 15.44
CA PRO A 94 -5.29 13.42 14.60
C PRO A 94 -5.97 12.08 14.84
N VAL A 95 -6.21 11.35 13.76
CA VAL A 95 -6.72 9.99 13.78
C VAL A 95 -5.57 9.08 13.38
N THR A 96 -5.32 8.04 14.19
CA THR A 96 -4.29 7.06 13.87
C THR A 96 -4.90 5.67 13.78
N GLY A 97 -4.30 4.83 12.97
CA GLY A 97 -4.77 3.46 12.84
C GLY A 97 -3.77 2.61 12.09
N GLU A 98 -4.12 1.36 11.88
CA GLU A 98 -3.29 0.49 11.07
C GLU A 98 -3.91 0.29 9.69
N HIS A 99 -3.04 0.14 8.71
CA HIS A 99 -3.41 -0.25 7.35
C HIS A 99 -2.48 -1.35 6.90
N GLY A 100 -2.93 -2.13 5.93
CA GLY A 100 -2.08 -3.06 5.24
C GLY A 100 -2.28 -2.89 3.76
N TYR A 101 -1.23 -3.20 3.00
CA TYR A 101 -1.24 -3.05 1.55
C TYR A 101 -0.66 -4.29 0.91
N ILE A 102 -1.21 -4.68 -0.23
CA ILE A 102 -0.62 -5.72 -1.06
C ILE A 102 -0.31 -5.09 -2.40
N TRP A 103 0.97 -5.05 -2.73
CA TRP A 103 1.44 -4.57 -4.02
C TRP A 103 1.78 -5.76 -4.89
N SER A 104 1.29 -5.77 -6.12
CA SER A 104 1.73 -6.76 -7.10
C SER A 104 2.70 -6.08 -8.04
N VAL A 105 3.85 -6.71 -8.25
CA VAL A 105 4.94 -6.16 -9.06
C VAL A 105 5.23 -7.10 -10.21
N ARG A 106 5.35 -6.55 -11.41
CA ARG A 106 5.65 -7.34 -12.59
C ARG A 106 6.55 -6.53 -13.51
N GLY A 107 7.64 -7.14 -13.97
CA GLY A 107 8.55 -6.47 -14.89
C GLY A 107 9.17 -5.19 -14.35
N GLY A 108 9.42 -5.14 -13.04
CA GLY A 108 10.04 -3.96 -12.42
C GLY A 108 9.09 -2.79 -12.20
N LYS A 109 7.79 -3.02 -12.29
CA LYS A 109 6.78 -1.99 -12.04
C LYS A 109 5.66 -2.54 -11.17
N ALA A 110 5.12 -1.70 -10.29
CA ALA A 110 3.92 -2.06 -9.54
C ALA A 110 2.73 -2.02 -10.49
N VAL A 111 1.98 -3.13 -10.56
CA VAL A 111 0.85 -3.28 -11.49
C VAL A 111 -0.49 -3.31 -10.77
N ARG A 112 -0.49 -3.56 -9.47
CA ARG A 112 -1.72 -3.57 -8.68
C ARG A 112 -1.42 -3.14 -7.25
N PHE A 113 -2.34 -2.39 -6.66
CA PHE A 113 -2.30 -1.97 -5.27
C PHE A 113 -3.65 -2.27 -4.63
N ARG A 114 -3.62 -2.95 -3.49
CA ARG A 114 -4.84 -3.25 -2.71
C ARG A 114 -4.60 -2.77 -1.28
N TRP A 115 -5.60 -2.15 -0.66
CA TRP A 115 -5.45 -1.72 0.72
C TRP A 115 -6.50 -2.39 1.62
N PHE A 116 -6.15 -2.50 2.89
CA PHE A 116 -6.97 -3.15 3.92
C PHE A 116 -6.89 -2.32 5.20
N GLN A 117 -7.93 -2.39 6.01
CA GLN A 117 -8.00 -1.59 7.22
C GLN A 117 -7.33 -2.24 8.44
N SER A 118 -6.80 -3.46 8.32
CA SER A 118 -6.09 -4.11 9.41
C SER A 118 -4.95 -4.97 8.89
N HIS A 119 -3.94 -5.17 9.74
CA HIS A 119 -2.84 -6.06 9.41
C HIS A 119 -3.33 -7.48 9.22
N ARG A 120 -4.25 -7.91 10.06
CA ARG A 120 -4.79 -9.27 9.98
C ARG A 120 -5.47 -9.55 8.65
N GLU A 121 -6.35 -8.66 8.21
CA GLU A 121 -7.01 -8.79 6.91
C GLU A 121 -6.00 -8.86 5.77
N THR A 122 -4.97 -8.03 5.84
CA THR A 122 -3.93 -7.99 4.82
C THR A 122 -3.20 -9.31 4.73
N LEU A 123 -2.80 -9.85 5.88
CA LEU A 123 -2.09 -11.13 5.93
C LEU A 123 -2.96 -12.28 5.44
N GLU A 124 -4.22 -12.29 5.81
CA GLU A 124 -5.16 -13.30 5.34
C GLU A 124 -5.32 -13.24 3.82
N ALA A 125 -5.48 -12.04 3.27
CA ALA A 125 -5.65 -11.86 1.84
C ALA A 125 -4.41 -12.28 1.06
N ALA A 126 -3.23 -12.12 1.65
CA ALA A 126 -1.96 -12.48 1.02
C ALA A 126 -1.59 -13.95 1.22
N GLY A 127 -2.37 -14.70 1.99
CA GLY A 127 -2.03 -16.08 2.30
C GLY A 127 -0.89 -16.21 3.32
N LEU A 128 -0.63 -15.15 4.07
CA LEU A 128 0.44 -15.09 5.08
C LEU A 128 -0.14 -15.07 6.49
N ASP A 129 -1.26 -15.72 6.69
CA ASP A 129 -1.94 -15.73 7.98
C ASP A 129 -0.98 -16.19 9.08
N ARG A 130 -0.65 -15.29 10.00
CA ARG A 130 0.20 -15.59 11.13
C ARG A 130 -0.69 -16.06 12.27
N ASP A 131 -0.48 -17.28 12.69
CA ASP A 131 -1.17 -17.78 13.86
C ASP A 131 -0.43 -17.32 15.11
N ASP A 132 -0.70 -16.07 15.50
CA ASP A 132 -0.05 -15.49 16.68
C ASP A 132 -0.61 -16.06 17.98
N SER A 133 -1.66 -16.84 17.88
CA SER A 133 -2.23 -17.50 19.06
C SER A 133 -1.52 -18.81 19.38
N ALA A 134 -0.70 -19.27 18.49
CA ALA A 134 0.04 -20.50 18.71
C ALA A 134 1.09 -20.34 19.80
#